data_8f432263752bd8158f9628f5dba570bc
#
_entry.id   8f432263752bd8158f9628f5dba570bc
#
_cell.length_a   1.000
_cell.length_b   1.000
_cell.length_c   1.000
_cell.angle_alpha   90.00
_cell.angle_beta   90.00
_cell.angle_gamma   90.00
#
_symmetry.space_group_name_H-M   'P 1'
#
loop_
_entity.id
_entity.type
_entity.pdbx_description
1 polymer ?
#
loop_
_entity_poly.entity_id
_entity_poly.type
_entity_poly.pdbx_seq_one_letter_code
_entity_poly.pdbx_strand_id
1 'polypeptide(L)'
;MDPSVYIPAYLERTYLASHPELTDAARELVHNDISANPQKYAQSEHAQALLSYAGVHRHLLDELRRIEDMGSDEEFEQTRNRLFDDMRDELLKIVRVDALAVDAQLLAIILADTPVDACLGDLMKLEASTADYLQQSVSGFDMEAPHYWANNVLADGVTAADLTVSEPALIGWLHTLEAISQLCMASARYRAAANYARRVLKAEGYPTRAAGTVLLLSLIHI
;
A
#
# COMPACT_ATOMS: atom_id res chain seq x y z
N MET A 1 -4.23 2.34 3.25
CA MET A 1 -4.87 1.37 4.20
C MET A 1 -3.79 0.72 5.05
N ASP A 2 -4.03 0.49 6.34
CA ASP A 2 -3.03 -0.09 7.24
C ASP A 2 -2.74 -1.57 6.89
N PRO A 3 -1.45 -2.00 6.87
CA PRO A 3 -1.09 -3.41 6.63
C PRO A 3 -1.76 -4.40 7.58
N SER A 4 -2.06 -3.99 8.81
CA SER A 4 -2.78 -4.83 9.78
C SER A 4 -4.23 -5.12 9.40
N VAL A 5 -4.78 -4.42 8.42
CA VAL A 5 -6.15 -4.60 7.91
C VAL A 5 -6.15 -5.41 6.62
N TYR A 6 -5.42 -4.98 5.60
CA TYR A 6 -5.52 -5.60 4.29
C TYR A 6 -4.73 -6.92 4.17
N ILE A 7 -3.66 -7.10 4.93
CA ILE A 7 -2.90 -8.35 4.88
C ILE A 7 -3.72 -9.52 5.44
N PRO A 8 -4.37 -9.44 6.61
CA PRO A 8 -5.32 -10.47 7.04
C PRO A 8 -6.43 -10.73 6.04
N ALA A 9 -7.01 -9.69 5.42
CA ALA A 9 -8.04 -9.85 4.41
C ALA A 9 -7.53 -10.59 3.15
N TYR A 10 -6.31 -10.30 2.71
CA TYR A 10 -5.64 -11.04 1.64
C TYR A 10 -5.42 -12.52 2.00
N LEU A 11 -4.89 -12.78 3.20
CA LEU A 11 -4.65 -14.14 3.67
C LEU A 11 -5.94 -14.95 3.78
N GLU A 12 -7.01 -14.35 4.30
CA GLU A 12 -8.33 -14.97 4.39
C GLU A 12 -8.85 -15.34 3.00
N ARG A 13 -8.88 -14.38 2.08
CA ARG A 13 -9.35 -14.59 0.71
C ARG A 13 -8.58 -15.71 0.00
N THR A 14 -7.26 -15.70 0.10
CA THR A 14 -6.41 -16.71 -0.57
C THR A 14 -6.51 -18.07 0.08
N TYR A 15 -6.62 -18.13 1.40
CA TYR A 15 -6.82 -19.37 2.12
C TYR A 15 -8.17 -20.01 1.80
N LEU A 16 -9.26 -19.24 1.84
CA LEU A 16 -10.59 -19.73 1.51
C LEU A 16 -10.72 -20.15 0.05
N ALA A 17 -10.05 -19.45 -0.88
CA ALA A 17 -10.01 -19.85 -2.29
C ALA A 17 -9.30 -21.19 -2.52
N SER A 18 -8.27 -21.49 -1.71
CA SER A 18 -7.55 -22.77 -1.78
C SER A 18 -8.22 -23.93 -1.04
N HIS A 19 -9.28 -23.64 -0.24
CA HIS A 19 -10.02 -24.62 0.55
C HIS A 19 -11.55 -24.47 0.33
N PRO A 20 -12.03 -24.71 -0.90
CA PRO A 20 -13.44 -24.51 -1.23
C PRO A 20 -14.39 -25.47 -0.48
N GLU A 21 -13.86 -26.57 0.03
CA GLU A 21 -14.59 -27.60 0.80
C GLU A 21 -14.95 -27.17 2.22
N LEU A 22 -14.44 -26.05 2.72
CA LEU A 22 -14.73 -25.59 4.08
C LEU A 22 -16.21 -25.26 4.26
N THR A 23 -16.79 -25.76 5.35
CA THR A 23 -18.14 -25.39 5.79
C THR A 23 -18.18 -23.93 6.26
N ASP A 24 -19.37 -23.32 6.31
CA ASP A 24 -19.54 -21.94 6.77
C ASP A 24 -19.00 -21.73 8.20
N ALA A 25 -19.24 -22.68 9.10
CA ALA A 25 -18.69 -22.64 10.45
C ALA A 25 -17.16 -22.69 10.47
N ALA A 26 -16.52 -23.45 9.56
CA ALA A 26 -15.07 -23.49 9.44
C ALA A 26 -14.51 -22.19 8.84
N ARG A 27 -15.21 -21.55 7.89
CA ARG A 27 -14.85 -20.23 7.35
C ARG A 27 -14.91 -19.14 8.42
N GLU A 28 -15.93 -19.16 9.28
CA GLU A 28 -16.04 -18.23 10.40
C GLU A 28 -14.90 -18.41 11.42
N LEU A 29 -14.47 -19.65 11.67
CA LEU A 29 -13.30 -19.91 12.51
C LEU A 29 -12.02 -19.36 11.89
N VAL A 30 -11.83 -19.50 10.57
CA VAL A 30 -10.68 -18.89 9.86
C VAL A 30 -10.72 -17.38 10.01
N HIS A 31 -11.84 -16.74 9.75
CA HIS A 31 -12.02 -15.28 9.90
C HIS A 31 -11.61 -14.78 11.28
N ASN A 32 -12.04 -15.47 12.34
CA ASN A 32 -11.73 -15.09 13.72
C ASN A 32 -10.27 -15.37 14.13
N ASP A 33 -9.64 -16.41 13.55
CA ASP A 33 -8.26 -16.82 13.91
C ASP A 33 -7.18 -16.04 13.15
N ILE A 34 -7.46 -15.55 11.95
CA ILE A 34 -6.45 -15.04 11.02
C ILE A 34 -5.74 -13.80 11.53
N SER A 35 -6.44 -12.91 12.21
CA SER A 35 -5.87 -11.69 12.78
C SER A 35 -4.94 -11.96 13.97
N ALA A 36 -5.22 -13.04 14.71
CA ALA A 36 -4.40 -13.46 15.86
C ALA A 36 -3.21 -14.34 15.44
N ASN A 37 -3.36 -15.14 14.38
CA ASN A 37 -2.40 -16.14 13.95
C ASN A 37 -2.11 -16.07 12.43
N PRO A 38 -1.73 -14.91 11.86
CA PRO A 38 -1.59 -14.73 10.42
C PRO A 38 -0.54 -15.66 9.79
N GLN A 39 0.54 -16.02 10.51
CA GLN A 39 1.58 -16.95 10.04
C GLN A 39 1.05 -18.32 9.64
N LYS A 40 0.00 -18.80 10.31
CA LYS A 40 -0.65 -20.07 10.00
C LYS A 40 -1.25 -20.09 8.60
N TYR A 41 -1.62 -18.93 8.09
CA TYR A 41 -2.31 -18.75 6.80
C TYR A 41 -1.38 -18.24 5.70
N ALA A 42 -0.18 -17.81 6.03
CA ALA A 42 0.83 -17.33 5.08
C ALA A 42 1.60 -18.50 4.43
N GLN A 43 0.95 -19.20 3.51
CA GLN A 43 1.47 -20.42 2.90
C GLN A 43 2.37 -20.18 1.67
N SER A 44 2.34 -18.97 1.09
CA SER A 44 3.16 -18.58 -0.06
C SER A 44 4.32 -17.67 0.34
N GLU A 45 5.38 -17.59 -0.49
CA GLU A 45 6.47 -16.64 -0.30
C GLU A 45 5.97 -15.20 -0.30
N HIS A 46 5.01 -14.87 -1.18
CA HIS A 46 4.36 -13.56 -1.20
C HIS A 46 3.65 -13.25 0.13
N ALA A 47 2.85 -14.18 0.65
CA ALA A 47 2.17 -14.00 1.94
C ALA A 47 3.15 -13.79 3.10
N GLN A 48 4.28 -14.52 3.10
CA GLN A 48 5.34 -14.36 4.10
C GLN A 48 6.06 -13.01 3.97
N ALA A 49 6.31 -12.55 2.74
CA ALA A 49 6.88 -11.23 2.48
C ALA A 49 5.97 -10.11 2.97
N LEU A 50 4.66 -10.21 2.75
CA LEU A 50 3.68 -9.26 3.26
C LEU A 50 3.64 -9.22 4.79
N LEU A 51 3.71 -10.37 5.47
CA LEU A 51 3.78 -10.40 6.94
C LEU A 51 5.08 -9.79 7.46
N SER A 52 6.20 -10.03 6.77
CA SER A 52 7.48 -9.40 7.10
C SER A 52 7.39 -7.89 6.97
N TYR A 53 6.78 -7.40 5.90
CA TYR A 53 6.50 -5.97 5.70
C TYR A 53 5.63 -5.39 6.83
N ALA A 54 4.55 -6.07 7.21
CA ALA A 54 3.71 -5.61 8.32
C ALA A 54 4.49 -5.49 9.64
N GLY A 55 5.44 -6.40 9.87
CA GLY A 55 6.34 -6.34 11.01
C GLY A 55 7.26 -5.12 11.00
N VAL A 56 7.92 -4.87 9.86
CA VAL A 56 8.80 -3.69 9.67
C VAL A 56 8.00 -2.39 9.79
N HIS A 57 6.84 -2.30 9.16
CA HIS A 57 5.97 -1.13 9.23
C HIS A 57 5.54 -0.81 10.67
N ARG A 58 5.12 -1.82 11.43
CA ARG A 58 4.75 -1.65 12.85
C ARG A 58 5.95 -1.19 13.67
N HIS A 59 7.10 -1.82 13.51
CA HIS A 59 8.32 -1.46 14.21
C HIS A 59 8.73 -0.01 13.94
N LEU A 60 8.68 0.42 12.68
CA LEU A 60 8.93 1.82 12.29
C LEU A 60 8.00 2.79 13.03
N LEU A 61 6.70 2.51 13.06
CA LEU A 61 5.74 3.38 13.75
C LEU A 61 5.96 3.44 15.26
N ASP A 62 6.29 2.31 15.87
CA ASP A 62 6.54 2.24 17.32
C ASP A 62 7.84 2.99 17.69
N GLU A 63 8.91 2.84 16.89
CA GLU A 63 10.15 3.58 17.12
C GLU A 63 9.99 5.08 16.85
N LEU A 64 9.25 5.50 15.81
CA LEU A 64 8.96 6.91 15.56
C LEU A 64 8.24 7.56 16.75
N ARG A 65 7.26 6.87 17.34
CA ARG A 65 6.60 7.36 18.57
C ARG A 65 7.55 7.49 19.74
N ARG A 66 8.51 6.57 19.88
CA ARG A 66 9.49 6.60 20.97
C ARG A 66 10.48 7.75 20.88
N ILE A 67 10.86 8.13 19.65
CA ILE A 67 11.80 9.22 19.43
C ILE A 67 11.12 10.60 19.37
N GLU A 68 9.80 10.67 19.24
CA GLU A 68 9.01 11.92 19.16
C GLU A 68 9.22 12.82 20.39
N ASP A 69 9.43 12.22 21.56
CA ASP A 69 9.63 12.92 22.84
C ASP A 69 11.11 13.28 23.13
N MET A 70 12.02 13.14 22.15
CA MET A 70 13.43 13.49 22.35
C MET A 70 13.60 15.01 22.57
N GLY A 71 14.38 15.37 23.57
CA GLY A 71 14.53 16.78 24.01
C GLY A 71 15.44 17.65 23.13
N SER A 72 16.10 17.09 22.11
CA SER A 72 17.03 17.78 21.21
C SER A 72 16.69 17.46 19.75
N ASP A 73 16.51 18.50 18.94
CA ASP A 73 16.23 18.37 17.50
C ASP A 73 17.36 17.61 16.78
N GLU A 74 18.62 17.88 17.14
CA GLU A 74 19.77 17.22 16.53
C GLU A 74 19.81 15.71 16.86
N GLU A 75 19.56 15.34 18.12
CA GLU A 75 19.51 13.95 18.55
C GLU A 75 18.33 13.22 17.90
N PHE A 76 17.18 13.87 17.81
CA PHE A 76 15.99 13.36 17.09
C PHE A 76 16.32 13.08 15.63
N GLU A 77 16.91 14.05 14.90
CA GLU A 77 17.23 13.87 13.47
C GLU A 77 18.25 12.74 13.25
N GLN A 78 19.31 12.68 14.05
CA GLN A 78 20.31 11.62 13.94
C GLN A 78 19.70 10.24 14.21
N THR A 79 18.85 10.12 15.22
CA THR A 79 18.20 8.85 15.58
C THR A 79 17.18 8.44 14.52
N ARG A 80 16.37 9.38 14.04
CA ARG A 80 15.43 9.14 12.94
C ARG A 80 16.14 8.67 11.67
N ASN A 81 17.23 9.31 11.28
CA ASN A 81 17.95 8.94 10.06
C ASN A 81 18.54 7.53 10.15
N ARG A 82 19.11 7.14 11.30
CA ARG A 82 19.57 5.76 11.52
C ARG A 82 18.40 4.78 11.43
N LEU A 83 17.27 5.09 12.08
CA LEU A 83 16.07 4.27 12.02
C LEU A 83 15.61 4.08 10.57
N PHE A 84 15.61 5.14 9.76
CA PHE A 84 15.21 5.07 8.36
C PHE A 84 16.14 4.20 7.53
N ASP A 85 17.45 4.30 7.74
CA ASP A 85 18.44 3.46 7.07
C ASP A 85 18.24 1.98 7.43
N ASP A 86 18.11 1.66 8.72
CA ASP A 86 17.91 0.29 9.21
C ASP A 86 16.60 -0.31 8.65
N MET A 87 15.49 0.45 8.70
CA MET A 87 14.20 -0.01 8.19
C MET A 87 14.23 -0.19 6.68
N ARG A 88 14.88 0.72 5.95
CA ARG A 88 15.05 0.61 4.51
C ARG A 88 15.82 -0.65 4.12
N ASP A 89 16.87 -0.99 4.83
CA ASP A 89 17.62 -2.23 4.58
C ASP A 89 16.77 -3.48 4.78
N GLU A 90 15.92 -3.52 5.80
CA GLU A 90 14.96 -4.62 6.01
C GLU A 90 13.92 -4.68 4.87
N LEU A 91 13.37 -3.55 4.47
CA LEU A 91 12.41 -3.47 3.35
C LEU A 91 13.04 -3.96 2.03
N LEU A 92 14.28 -3.59 1.75
CA LEU A 92 14.99 -4.04 0.55
C LEU A 92 15.26 -5.56 0.55
N LYS A 93 15.39 -6.19 1.72
CA LYS A 93 15.45 -7.66 1.81
C LYS A 93 14.12 -8.29 1.41
N ILE A 94 13.00 -7.73 1.86
CA ILE A 94 11.65 -8.19 1.50
C ILE A 94 11.43 -8.05 -0.02
N VAL A 95 11.75 -6.90 -0.58
CA VAL A 95 11.61 -6.62 -2.02
C VAL A 95 12.44 -7.57 -2.90
N ARG A 96 13.62 -7.99 -2.42
CA ARG A 96 14.45 -8.98 -3.15
C ARG A 96 13.81 -10.37 -3.19
N VAL A 97 13.05 -10.72 -2.18
CA VAL A 97 12.31 -12.00 -2.11
C VAL A 97 11.04 -11.89 -2.95
N ASP A 98 10.35 -10.76 -2.86
CA ASP A 98 9.06 -10.57 -3.51
C ASP A 98 8.90 -9.13 -4.05
N ALA A 99 9.01 -8.99 -5.35
CA ALA A 99 8.82 -7.72 -6.04
C ALA A 99 7.35 -7.24 -6.07
N LEU A 100 6.38 -8.07 -5.67
CA LEU A 100 4.97 -7.70 -5.56
C LEU A 100 4.60 -7.15 -4.18
N ALA A 101 5.52 -7.12 -3.24
CA ALA A 101 5.36 -6.39 -1.98
C ALA A 101 5.49 -4.87 -2.23
N VAL A 102 4.50 -4.30 -2.94
CA VAL A 102 4.53 -2.93 -3.48
C VAL A 102 4.68 -1.90 -2.36
N ASP A 103 3.97 -2.06 -1.24
CA ASP A 103 4.09 -1.15 -0.10
C ASP A 103 5.48 -1.20 0.56
N ALA A 104 6.17 -2.35 0.52
CA ALA A 104 7.56 -2.42 0.99
C ALA A 104 8.50 -1.64 0.07
N GLN A 105 8.29 -1.70 -1.26
CA GLN A 105 9.04 -0.88 -2.22
C GLN A 105 8.76 0.61 -2.03
N LEU A 106 7.48 0.97 -1.92
CA LEU A 106 7.04 2.34 -1.68
C LEU A 106 7.70 2.93 -0.44
N LEU A 107 7.64 2.22 0.67
CA LEU A 107 8.23 2.68 1.92
C LEU A 107 9.76 2.77 1.83
N ALA A 108 10.43 1.81 1.18
CA ALA A 108 11.88 1.86 0.95
C ALA A 108 12.31 3.07 0.09
N ILE A 109 11.49 3.50 -0.86
CA ILE A 109 11.72 4.71 -1.67
C ILE A 109 11.55 5.96 -0.81
N ILE A 110 10.50 6.01 0.01
CA ILE A 110 10.20 7.18 0.87
C ILE A 110 11.26 7.37 1.96
N LEU A 111 11.77 6.27 2.54
CA LEU A 111 12.80 6.32 3.59
C LEU A 111 14.21 6.61 3.02
N ALA A 112 14.40 6.61 1.71
CA ALA A 112 15.67 6.94 1.11
C ALA A 112 15.98 8.44 1.24
N ASP A 113 17.18 8.77 1.68
CA ASP A 113 17.68 10.17 1.68
C ASP A 113 18.06 10.57 0.24
N THR A 114 17.07 10.86 -0.57
CA THR A 114 17.25 11.24 -1.98
C THR A 114 16.56 12.56 -2.30
N PRO A 115 17.09 13.33 -3.29
CA PRO A 115 16.41 14.52 -3.76
C PRO A 115 14.99 14.23 -4.24
N VAL A 116 14.07 15.18 -4.06
CA VAL A 116 12.65 15.07 -4.41
C VAL A 116 12.43 14.57 -5.84
N ASP A 117 13.22 15.05 -6.80
CA ASP A 117 13.09 14.62 -8.20
C ASP A 117 13.45 13.15 -8.42
N ALA A 118 14.46 12.65 -7.71
CA ALA A 118 14.84 11.25 -7.75
C ALA A 118 13.76 10.38 -7.10
N CYS A 119 13.29 10.78 -5.92
CA CYS A 119 12.19 10.09 -5.23
C CYS A 119 10.93 10.01 -6.11
N LEU A 120 10.50 11.14 -6.71
CA LEU A 120 9.38 11.15 -7.65
C LEU A 120 9.60 10.23 -8.85
N GLY A 121 10.81 10.23 -9.41
CA GLY A 121 11.16 9.35 -10.53
C GLY A 121 11.03 7.87 -10.17
N ASP A 122 11.44 7.48 -8.97
CA ASP A 122 11.35 6.09 -8.51
C ASP A 122 9.91 5.70 -8.13
N LEU A 123 9.14 6.60 -7.53
CA LEU A 123 7.71 6.39 -7.28
C LEU A 123 6.92 6.23 -8.59
N MET A 124 7.23 7.03 -9.63
CA MET A 124 6.59 6.91 -10.94
C MET A 124 6.92 5.59 -11.65
N LYS A 125 8.16 5.08 -11.49
CA LYS A 125 8.53 3.75 -12.01
C LYS A 125 7.78 2.64 -11.29
N LEU A 126 7.69 2.73 -9.95
CA LEU A 126 6.93 1.77 -9.15
C LEU A 126 5.46 1.78 -9.56
N GLU A 127 4.87 2.95 -9.69
CA GLU A 127 3.48 3.11 -10.14
C GLU A 127 3.24 2.43 -11.49
N ALA A 128 4.07 2.73 -12.49
CA ALA A 128 3.92 2.20 -13.84
C ALA A 128 4.07 0.66 -13.87
N SER A 129 5.11 0.12 -13.21
CA SER A 129 5.32 -1.33 -13.17
C SER A 129 4.21 -2.08 -12.44
N THR A 130 3.66 -1.48 -11.37
CA THR A 130 2.54 -2.08 -10.64
C THR A 130 1.25 -2.01 -11.46
N ALA A 131 0.99 -0.91 -12.16
CA ALA A 131 -0.15 -0.79 -13.06
C ALA A 131 -0.11 -1.82 -14.19
N ASP A 132 1.06 -2.02 -14.81
CA ASP A 132 1.27 -3.05 -15.85
C ASP A 132 0.99 -4.46 -15.31
N TYR A 133 1.46 -4.76 -14.09
CA TYR A 133 1.15 -6.03 -13.42
C TYR A 133 -0.35 -6.21 -13.18
N LEU A 134 -1.02 -5.18 -12.65
CA LEU A 134 -2.46 -5.24 -12.37
C LEU A 134 -3.28 -5.46 -13.64
N GLN A 135 -2.94 -4.78 -14.73
CA GLN A 135 -3.61 -4.95 -16.03
C GLN A 135 -3.49 -6.38 -16.58
N GLN A 136 -2.37 -7.05 -16.31
CA GLN A 136 -2.13 -8.42 -16.78
C GLN A 136 -2.71 -9.49 -15.86
N SER A 137 -2.76 -9.23 -14.56
CA SER A 137 -3.00 -10.24 -13.53
C SER A 137 -4.37 -10.13 -12.86
N VAL A 138 -5.00 -8.95 -12.89
CA VAL A 138 -6.29 -8.70 -12.24
C VAL A 138 -7.36 -8.53 -13.31
N SER A 139 -8.22 -9.53 -13.43
CA SER A 139 -9.33 -9.50 -14.41
C SER A 139 -10.23 -8.29 -14.19
N GLY A 140 -10.49 -7.55 -15.27
CA GLY A 140 -11.36 -6.36 -15.24
C GLY A 140 -10.69 -5.10 -14.70
N PHE A 141 -9.38 -5.13 -14.41
CA PHE A 141 -8.64 -3.93 -14.06
C PHE A 141 -8.53 -3.00 -15.27
N ASP A 142 -9.03 -1.77 -15.15
CA ASP A 142 -8.97 -0.73 -16.15
C ASP A 142 -8.75 0.64 -15.48
N MET A 143 -7.55 1.18 -15.61
CA MET A 143 -7.17 2.48 -15.03
C MET A 143 -7.95 3.66 -15.61
N GLU A 144 -8.47 3.55 -16.81
CA GLU A 144 -9.15 4.63 -17.51
C GLU A 144 -10.66 4.67 -17.22
N ALA A 145 -11.23 3.56 -16.78
CA ALA A 145 -12.64 3.49 -16.46
C ALA A 145 -12.94 4.25 -15.16
N PRO A 146 -13.84 5.26 -15.18
CA PRO A 146 -14.26 5.94 -13.95
C PRO A 146 -15.05 4.97 -13.08
N HIS A 147 -14.70 4.89 -11.79
CA HIS A 147 -15.36 4.01 -10.79
C HIS A 147 -15.41 2.54 -11.22
N TYR A 148 -14.40 2.07 -11.92
CA TYR A 148 -14.39 0.77 -12.58
C TYR A 148 -14.48 -0.41 -11.63
N TRP A 149 -14.13 -0.22 -10.38
CA TRP A 149 -14.14 -1.29 -9.40
C TRP A 149 -15.49 -1.53 -8.74
N ALA A 150 -16.20 -0.47 -8.39
CA ALA A 150 -17.28 -0.54 -7.42
C ALA A 150 -18.44 -1.48 -7.80
N ASN A 151 -18.67 -1.74 -9.08
CA ASN A 151 -19.82 -2.52 -9.55
C ASN A 151 -19.43 -3.71 -10.42
N ASN A 152 -18.14 -4.00 -10.60
CA ASN A 152 -17.72 -5.13 -11.42
C ASN A 152 -17.67 -6.40 -10.57
N VAL A 153 -18.43 -7.42 -10.97
CA VAL A 153 -18.30 -8.77 -10.45
C VAL A 153 -17.19 -9.44 -11.25
N LEU A 154 -16.14 -9.85 -10.56
CA LEU A 154 -15.01 -10.57 -11.12
C LEU A 154 -15.29 -12.08 -11.13
N ALA A 155 -14.35 -12.88 -11.63
CA ALA A 155 -14.45 -14.32 -11.57
C ALA A 155 -14.71 -14.80 -10.12
N ASP A 156 -15.47 -15.87 -9.97
CA ASP A 156 -15.79 -16.50 -8.68
C ASP A 156 -16.63 -15.67 -7.69
N GLY A 157 -17.35 -14.64 -8.17
CA GLY A 157 -18.25 -13.85 -7.35
C GLY A 157 -17.57 -12.81 -6.46
N VAL A 158 -16.25 -12.66 -6.55
CA VAL A 158 -15.50 -11.59 -5.89
C VAL A 158 -15.82 -10.25 -6.57
N THR A 159 -16.21 -9.27 -5.80
CA THR A 159 -16.44 -7.92 -6.34
C THR A 159 -15.12 -7.15 -6.47
N ALA A 160 -15.11 -6.17 -7.36
CA ALA A 160 -13.96 -5.28 -7.44
C ALA A 160 -13.72 -4.52 -6.12
N ALA A 161 -14.78 -4.18 -5.38
CA ALA A 161 -14.68 -3.59 -4.05
C ALA A 161 -13.93 -4.49 -3.06
N ASP A 162 -14.09 -5.80 -3.12
CA ASP A 162 -13.36 -6.74 -2.26
C ASP A 162 -11.86 -6.70 -2.53
N LEU A 163 -11.44 -6.47 -3.78
CA LEU A 163 -10.02 -6.35 -4.13
C LEU A 163 -9.40 -5.05 -3.62
N THR A 164 -10.15 -3.96 -3.52
CA THR A 164 -9.62 -2.69 -2.97
C THR A 164 -9.26 -2.78 -1.48
N VAL A 165 -9.68 -3.83 -0.80
CA VAL A 165 -9.39 -4.06 0.62
C VAL A 165 -8.59 -5.34 0.87
N SER A 166 -8.37 -6.17 -0.15
CA SER A 166 -7.73 -7.48 0.01
C SER A 166 -6.71 -7.85 -1.08
N GLU A 167 -6.42 -6.97 -2.06
CA GLU A 167 -5.40 -7.20 -3.06
C GLU A 167 -4.18 -6.29 -2.80
N PRO A 168 -3.07 -6.83 -2.24
CA PRO A 168 -1.95 -6.01 -1.78
C PRO A 168 -1.30 -5.18 -2.89
N ALA A 169 -1.19 -5.71 -4.11
CA ALA A 169 -0.61 -4.97 -5.23
C ALA A 169 -1.49 -3.78 -5.65
N LEU A 170 -2.82 -3.94 -5.63
CA LEU A 170 -3.75 -2.86 -5.91
C LEU A 170 -3.69 -1.78 -4.83
N ILE A 171 -3.67 -2.20 -3.57
CA ILE A 171 -3.58 -1.28 -2.42
C ILE A 171 -2.26 -0.51 -2.47
N GLY A 172 -1.15 -1.19 -2.70
CA GLY A 172 0.16 -0.56 -2.85
C GLY A 172 0.23 0.39 -4.04
N TRP A 173 -0.45 0.09 -5.16
CA TRP A 173 -0.58 1.02 -6.28
C TRP A 173 -1.35 2.28 -5.89
N LEU A 174 -2.46 2.17 -5.17
CA LEU A 174 -3.23 3.31 -4.65
C LEU A 174 -2.39 4.17 -3.70
N HIS A 175 -1.67 3.55 -2.78
CA HIS A 175 -0.74 4.25 -1.87
C HIS A 175 0.38 4.95 -2.64
N THR A 176 0.89 4.35 -3.71
CA THR A 176 1.91 4.98 -4.57
C THR A 176 1.37 6.21 -5.28
N LEU A 177 0.15 6.16 -5.82
CA LEU A 177 -0.52 7.34 -6.41
C LEU A 177 -0.71 8.45 -5.38
N GLU A 178 -1.13 8.12 -4.16
CA GLU A 178 -1.28 9.09 -3.06
C GLU A 178 0.07 9.72 -2.69
N ALA A 179 1.12 8.91 -2.54
CA ALA A 179 2.46 9.38 -2.22
C ALA A 179 3.00 10.34 -3.28
N ILE A 180 2.85 10.03 -4.58
CA ILE A 180 3.23 10.93 -5.67
C ILE A 180 2.43 12.23 -5.59
N SER A 181 1.12 12.14 -5.36
CA SER A 181 0.24 13.31 -5.25
C SER A 181 0.68 14.23 -4.11
N GLN A 182 0.93 13.68 -2.94
CA GLN A 182 1.37 14.43 -1.75
C GLN A 182 2.76 15.04 -1.94
N LEU A 183 3.72 14.30 -2.51
CA LEU A 183 5.07 14.80 -2.76
C LEU A 183 5.07 15.89 -3.83
N CYS A 184 4.26 15.76 -4.89
CA CYS A 184 4.03 16.81 -5.87
C CYS A 184 3.44 18.07 -5.22
N MET A 185 2.49 17.91 -4.29
CA MET A 185 1.91 19.04 -3.55
C MET A 185 2.94 19.74 -2.69
N ALA A 186 3.71 18.99 -1.90
CA ALA A 186 4.77 19.51 -1.03
C ALA A 186 5.88 20.22 -1.82
N SER A 187 6.14 19.80 -3.06
CA SER A 187 7.14 20.39 -3.96
C SER A 187 6.57 21.45 -4.92
N ALA A 188 5.38 22.00 -4.65
CA ALA A 188 4.69 23.03 -5.45
C ALA A 188 4.36 22.64 -6.90
N ARG A 189 4.25 21.33 -7.20
CA ARG A 189 3.86 20.79 -8.52
C ARG A 189 2.36 20.54 -8.58
N TYR A 190 1.57 21.58 -8.37
CA TYR A 190 0.13 21.50 -8.12
C TYR A 190 -0.68 20.81 -9.22
N ARG A 191 -0.32 21.01 -10.51
CA ARG A 191 -1.02 20.34 -11.62
C ARG A 191 -0.78 18.82 -11.61
N ALA A 192 0.46 18.39 -11.33
CA ALA A 192 0.76 16.98 -11.22
C ALA A 192 0.07 16.38 -9.99
N ALA A 193 0.12 17.05 -8.83
CA ALA A 193 -0.60 16.65 -7.63
C ALA A 193 -2.10 16.42 -7.89
N ALA A 194 -2.76 17.38 -8.55
CA ALA A 194 -4.17 17.26 -8.92
C ALA A 194 -4.46 16.08 -9.87
N ASN A 195 -3.56 15.81 -10.82
CA ASN A 195 -3.73 14.70 -11.74
C ASN A 195 -3.65 13.34 -11.03
N TYR A 196 -2.67 13.16 -10.14
CA TYR A 196 -2.55 11.93 -9.36
C TYR A 196 -3.70 11.78 -8.36
N ALA A 197 -4.12 12.85 -7.69
CA ALA A 197 -5.29 12.82 -6.81
C ALA A 197 -6.58 12.38 -7.56
N ARG A 198 -6.79 12.85 -8.81
CA ARG A 198 -7.92 12.40 -9.63
C ARG A 198 -7.83 10.91 -9.99
N ARG A 199 -6.62 10.38 -10.22
CA ARG A 199 -6.44 8.94 -10.49
C ARG A 199 -6.80 8.11 -9.27
N VAL A 200 -6.41 8.52 -8.05
CA VAL A 200 -6.85 7.88 -6.80
C VAL A 200 -8.37 7.88 -6.70
N LEU A 201 -9.01 9.04 -6.89
CA LEU A 201 -10.47 9.16 -6.81
C LEU A 201 -11.21 8.26 -7.82
N LYS A 202 -10.66 8.13 -9.04
CA LYS A 202 -11.21 7.21 -10.05
C LYS A 202 -11.09 5.76 -9.62
N ALA A 203 -9.95 5.38 -9.09
CA ALA A 203 -9.65 4.00 -8.73
C ALA A 203 -10.45 3.51 -7.50
N GLU A 204 -10.63 4.35 -6.51
CA GLU A 204 -11.35 3.98 -5.26
C GLU A 204 -12.88 4.08 -5.40
N GLY A 205 -13.36 4.77 -6.42
CA GLY A 205 -14.79 4.99 -6.62
C GLY A 205 -15.45 5.99 -5.67
N TYR A 206 -14.76 6.43 -4.62
CA TYR A 206 -15.16 7.50 -3.71
C TYR A 206 -13.93 8.25 -3.18
N PRO A 207 -14.08 9.53 -2.80
CA PRO A 207 -12.95 10.33 -2.40
C PRO A 207 -12.38 9.86 -1.06
N THR A 208 -11.10 9.51 -1.03
CA THR A 208 -10.36 9.50 0.22
C THR A 208 -10.21 10.92 0.73
N ARG A 209 -10.07 11.07 2.04
CA ARG A 209 -9.84 12.37 2.66
C ARG A 209 -8.53 12.99 2.16
N ALA A 210 -7.49 12.19 1.98
CA ALA A 210 -6.18 12.65 1.51
C ALA A 210 -6.26 13.16 0.07
N ALA A 211 -6.79 12.37 -0.87
CA ALA A 211 -6.93 12.76 -2.27
C ALA A 211 -7.85 13.98 -2.44
N GLY A 212 -8.96 14.05 -1.71
CA GLY A 212 -9.85 15.20 -1.71
C GLY A 212 -9.16 16.47 -1.23
N THR A 213 -8.36 16.40 -0.17
CA THR A 213 -7.60 17.53 0.37
C THR A 213 -6.56 18.03 -0.65
N VAL A 214 -5.78 17.14 -1.25
CA VAL A 214 -4.78 17.51 -2.26
C VAL A 214 -5.44 18.16 -3.47
N LEU A 215 -6.56 17.60 -3.94
CA LEU A 215 -7.29 18.17 -5.06
C LEU A 215 -7.81 19.58 -4.74
N LEU A 216 -8.38 19.78 -3.56
CA LEU A 216 -8.88 21.08 -3.13
C LEU A 216 -7.75 22.12 -3.06
N LEU A 217 -6.65 21.78 -2.40
CA LEU A 217 -5.48 22.67 -2.25
C LEU A 217 -4.84 22.99 -3.61
N SER A 218 -4.74 22.00 -4.51
CA SER A 218 -4.19 22.23 -5.85
C SER A 218 -5.05 23.14 -6.71
N LEU A 219 -6.38 23.16 -6.54
CA LEU A 219 -7.28 24.06 -7.24
C LEU A 219 -7.17 25.51 -6.76
N ILE A 220 -6.77 25.74 -5.51
CA ILE A 220 -6.58 27.11 -4.97
C ILE A 220 -5.29 27.74 -5.52
N HIS A 221 -4.32 26.95 -5.96
CA HIS A 221 -3.00 27.39 -6.41
C HIS A 221 -2.82 27.35 -7.95
N ILE A 222 -3.86 26.99 -8.71
CA ILE A 222 -3.90 27.05 -10.16
C ILE A 222 -4.52 28.35 -10.62
#